data_81bb36aaa825aefdfc734210f08b4ba9
#
_entry.id   81bb36aaa825aefdfc734210f08b4ba9
#
_cell.length_a   1.000
_cell.length_b   1.000
_cell.length_c   1.000
_cell.angle_alpha   90.00
_cell.angle_beta   90.00
_cell.angle_gamma   90.00
#
_symmetry.space_group_name_H-M   'P 1'
#
loop_
_entity.id
_entity.type
_entity.pdbx_description
1 polymer ?
#
loop_
_entity_poly.entity_id
_entity_poly.type
_entity_poly.pdbx_seq_one_letter_code
_entity_poly.pdbx_strand_id
1 'polypeptide(L)'
;MNFNKILIVLGEPNSIFSEVLFKYFNLKSFEKSKSIIIIVGNKKLIFKQMRKLRYDFDINEINHIEKAKKKAINLIDIDYKFKKPFSKISSSSNKYIESSFKKALQLIKVNKISKLINGPISKKYFLKKKYLGITEYISDYFKKKNTCMLIFNKKLSV
;
A
#
# COMPACT_ATOMS: atom_id res chain seq x y z
N MET A 1 22.52 -2.76 10.76
CA MET A 1 22.17 -1.65 9.84
C MET A 1 20.66 -1.50 9.79
N ASN A 2 20.14 -0.36 10.25
CA ASN A 2 18.70 -0.08 10.20
C ASN A 2 18.32 0.35 8.78
N PHE A 3 17.84 -0.58 7.95
CA PHE A 3 17.40 -0.27 6.60
C PHE A 3 16.09 0.51 6.64
N ASN A 4 16.02 1.53 5.79
CA ASN A 4 14.82 2.33 5.61
C ASN A 4 13.69 1.44 5.04
N LYS A 5 12.71 1.10 5.88
CA LYS A 5 11.54 0.31 5.47
C LYS A 5 10.42 1.24 5.02
N ILE A 6 9.81 0.89 3.89
CA ILE A 6 8.65 1.60 3.35
C ILE A 6 7.50 0.61 3.25
N LEU A 7 6.40 0.92 3.94
CA LEU A 7 5.15 0.17 3.79
C LEU A 7 4.33 0.77 2.65
N ILE A 8 3.75 -0.11 1.82
CA ILE A 8 2.84 0.28 0.75
C ILE A 8 1.51 -0.44 0.96
N VAL A 9 0.44 0.31 1.20
CA VAL A 9 -0.93 -0.23 1.21
C VAL A 9 -1.53 -0.06 -0.17
N LEU A 10 -1.98 -1.15 -0.80
CA LEU A 10 -2.50 -1.12 -2.17
C LEU A 10 -3.78 -0.28 -2.33
N GLY A 11 -4.55 -0.10 -1.26
CA GLY A 11 -5.79 0.66 -1.29
C GLY A 11 -6.89 -0.04 -2.07
N GLU A 12 -7.55 0.68 -2.98
CA GLU A 12 -8.64 0.15 -3.81
C GLU A 12 -8.14 -0.92 -4.79
N PRO A 13 -8.59 -2.17 -4.65
CA PRO A 13 -8.08 -3.30 -5.43
C PRO A 13 -8.40 -3.20 -6.93
N ASN A 14 -9.38 -2.37 -7.29
CA ASN A 14 -9.79 -2.16 -8.68
C ASN A 14 -9.21 -0.87 -9.30
N SER A 15 -8.25 -0.24 -8.62
CA SER A 15 -7.53 0.92 -9.13
C SER A 15 -6.37 0.52 -10.04
N ILE A 16 -5.81 1.50 -10.74
CA ILE A 16 -4.59 1.32 -11.56
C ILE A 16 -3.29 1.29 -10.73
N PHE A 17 -3.36 1.35 -9.41
CA PHE A 17 -2.18 1.50 -8.57
C PHE A 17 -1.22 0.32 -8.66
N SER A 18 -1.73 -0.89 -8.82
CA SER A 18 -0.89 -2.08 -9.06
C SER A 18 -0.07 -1.93 -10.35
N GLU A 19 -0.63 -1.36 -11.43
CA GLU A 19 0.12 -1.10 -12.65
C GLU A 19 1.26 -0.11 -12.42
N VAL A 20 1.02 0.95 -11.66
CA VAL A 20 2.05 1.93 -11.27
C VAL A 20 3.19 1.24 -10.51
N LEU A 21 2.86 0.36 -9.55
CA LEU A 21 3.84 -0.41 -8.80
C LEU A 21 4.62 -1.38 -9.68
N PHE A 22 3.98 -2.09 -10.59
CA PHE A 22 4.67 -3.02 -11.50
C PHE A 22 5.61 -2.27 -12.44
N LYS A 23 5.21 -1.12 -12.97
CA LYS A 23 6.11 -0.24 -13.72
C LYS A 23 7.33 0.17 -12.89
N TYR A 24 7.11 0.56 -11.62
CA TYR A 24 8.21 0.91 -10.72
C TYR A 24 9.16 -0.26 -10.45
N PHE A 25 8.64 -1.47 -10.20
CA PHE A 25 9.48 -2.66 -9.97
C PHE A 25 10.30 -3.07 -11.19
N ASN A 26 9.86 -2.70 -12.39
CA ASN A 26 10.59 -2.95 -13.64
C ASN A 26 11.69 -1.90 -13.91
N LEU A 27 11.83 -0.88 -13.07
CA LEU A 27 12.84 0.15 -13.23
C LEU A 27 14.17 -0.24 -12.57
N LYS A 28 15.30 0.07 -13.21
CA LYS A 28 16.64 -0.07 -12.63
C LYS A 28 16.80 0.68 -11.28
N SER A 29 15.99 1.72 -11.04
CA SER A 29 15.98 2.45 -9.78
C SER A 29 15.49 1.62 -8.60
N PHE A 30 14.59 0.66 -8.83
CA PHE A 30 14.16 -0.29 -7.80
C PHE A 30 15.31 -1.20 -7.38
N GLU A 31 16.06 -1.76 -8.32
CA GLU A 31 17.23 -2.61 -8.04
C GLU A 31 18.33 -1.87 -7.27
N LYS A 32 18.48 -0.56 -7.54
CA LYS A 32 19.44 0.32 -6.84
C LYS A 32 18.94 0.84 -5.50
N SER A 33 17.69 0.61 -5.18
CA SER A 33 17.08 1.12 -3.95
C SER A 33 17.73 0.56 -2.70
N LYS A 34 18.04 1.44 -1.74
CA LYS A 34 18.53 1.06 -0.42
C LYS A 34 17.38 0.75 0.56
N SER A 35 16.14 0.99 0.16
CA SER A 35 14.95 0.78 0.98
C SER A 35 14.41 -0.64 0.84
N ILE A 36 13.85 -1.17 1.91
CA ILE A 36 13.09 -2.41 1.89
C ILE A 36 11.62 -2.04 1.69
N ILE A 37 11.04 -2.47 0.58
CA ILE A 37 9.63 -2.25 0.26
C ILE A 37 8.81 -3.44 0.74
N ILE A 38 7.73 -3.14 1.46
CA ILE A 38 6.81 -4.14 1.99
C ILE A 38 5.39 -3.73 1.58
N ILE A 39 4.77 -4.55 0.77
CA ILE A 39 3.40 -4.36 0.30
C ILE A 39 2.45 -5.04 1.27
N VAL A 40 1.35 -4.36 1.61
CA VAL A 40 0.22 -4.93 2.33
C VAL A 40 -0.96 -5.01 1.36
N GLY A 41 -1.35 -6.23 0.99
CA GLY A 41 -2.37 -6.44 -0.02
C GLY A 41 -2.68 -7.92 -0.24
N ASN A 42 -3.56 -8.24 -1.19
CA ASN A 42 -3.95 -9.62 -1.46
C ASN A 42 -3.06 -10.27 -2.53
N LYS A 43 -2.41 -11.37 -2.17
CA LYS A 43 -1.51 -12.13 -3.05
C LYS A 43 -2.18 -12.62 -4.33
N LYS A 44 -3.33 -13.25 -4.19
CA LYS A 44 -4.06 -13.83 -5.35
C LYS A 44 -4.47 -12.75 -6.34
N LEU A 45 -4.89 -11.58 -5.84
CA LEU A 45 -5.24 -10.43 -6.68
C LEU A 45 -4.01 -9.91 -7.43
N ILE A 46 -2.89 -9.69 -6.73
CA ILE A 46 -1.63 -9.21 -7.32
C ILE A 46 -1.20 -10.12 -8.47
N PHE A 47 -1.17 -11.45 -8.26
CA PHE A 47 -0.82 -12.39 -9.33
C PHE A 47 -1.77 -12.31 -10.54
N LYS A 48 -3.08 -12.18 -10.31
CA LYS A 48 -4.03 -12.02 -11.43
C LYS A 48 -3.87 -10.69 -12.14
N GLN A 49 -3.52 -9.63 -11.42
CA GLN A 49 -3.22 -8.31 -12.01
C GLN A 49 -1.91 -8.34 -12.81
N MET A 50 -0.86 -8.97 -12.28
CA MET A 50 0.40 -9.18 -12.99
C MET A 50 0.19 -9.90 -14.32
N ARG A 51 -0.50 -11.03 -14.30
CA ARG A 51 -0.82 -11.78 -15.53
C ARG A 51 -1.58 -10.95 -16.55
N LYS A 52 -2.60 -10.20 -16.10
CA LYS A 52 -3.41 -9.37 -16.99
C LYS A 52 -2.61 -8.23 -17.62
N LEU A 53 -1.62 -7.71 -16.91
CA LEU A 53 -0.75 -6.62 -17.36
C LEU A 53 0.57 -7.11 -17.97
N ARG A 54 0.74 -8.44 -18.13
CA ARG A 54 1.93 -9.08 -18.71
C ARG A 54 3.22 -8.78 -17.94
N TYR A 55 3.13 -8.74 -16.60
CA TYR A 55 4.27 -8.73 -15.70
C TYR A 55 4.45 -10.09 -15.06
N ASP A 56 5.72 -10.40 -14.76
CA ASP A 56 6.11 -11.59 -14.01
C ASP A 56 7.21 -11.22 -13.02
N PHE A 57 6.86 -11.19 -11.74
CA PHE A 57 7.77 -10.87 -10.65
C PHE A 57 7.68 -11.93 -9.56
N ASP A 58 8.82 -12.28 -8.99
CA ASP A 58 8.87 -13.07 -7.77
C ASP A 58 8.39 -12.27 -6.57
N ILE A 59 7.47 -12.84 -5.81
CA ILE A 59 6.93 -12.25 -4.60
C ILE A 59 7.43 -13.03 -3.38
N ASN A 60 8.15 -12.33 -2.51
CA ASN A 60 8.55 -12.83 -1.21
C ASN A 60 7.41 -12.62 -0.21
N GLU A 61 6.56 -13.64 -0.03
CA GLU A 61 5.50 -13.58 0.98
C GLU A 61 6.10 -13.68 2.38
N ILE A 62 5.70 -12.76 3.25
CA ILE A 62 6.20 -12.66 4.62
C ILE A 62 5.06 -12.50 5.62
N ASN A 63 5.21 -13.10 6.79
CA ASN A 63 4.30 -12.92 7.93
C ASN A 63 4.85 -11.91 8.95
N HIS A 64 6.18 -11.71 8.95
CA HIS A 64 6.90 -10.81 9.84
C HIS A 64 7.84 -9.90 9.06
N ILE A 65 7.97 -8.66 9.50
CA ILE A 65 8.78 -7.61 8.83
C ILE A 65 10.27 -8.00 8.79
N GLU A 66 10.76 -8.78 9.76
CA GLU A 66 12.14 -9.22 9.84
C GLU A 66 12.54 -10.13 8.68
N LYS A 67 11.56 -10.82 8.07
CA LYS A 67 11.79 -11.68 6.90
C LYS A 67 11.82 -10.91 5.56
N ALA A 68 11.64 -9.59 5.61
CA ALA A 68 11.67 -8.77 4.42
C ALA A 68 13.09 -8.64 3.86
N LYS A 69 13.22 -8.87 2.56
CA LYS A 69 14.50 -8.86 1.82
C LYS A 69 14.64 -7.56 1.03
N LYS A 70 15.88 -7.11 0.88
CA LYS A 70 16.22 -6.04 -0.07
C LYS A 70 16.01 -6.51 -1.51
N LYS A 71 15.73 -5.57 -2.40
CA LYS A 71 15.59 -5.83 -3.84
C LYS A 71 14.56 -6.92 -4.16
N ALA A 72 13.64 -7.16 -3.23
CA ALA A 72 12.53 -8.11 -3.36
C ALA A 72 11.20 -7.40 -3.17
N ILE A 73 10.17 -7.92 -3.81
CA ILE A 73 8.79 -7.49 -3.62
C ILE A 73 8.25 -8.27 -2.42
N ASN A 74 8.40 -7.70 -1.22
CA ASN A 74 7.90 -8.33 -0.01
C ASN A 74 6.40 -8.07 0.12
N LEU A 75 5.63 -9.09 0.43
CA LEU A 75 4.19 -9.02 0.54
C LEU A 75 3.69 -9.59 1.86
N ILE A 76 2.87 -8.83 2.56
CA ILE A 76 2.03 -9.29 3.65
C ILE A 76 0.64 -9.52 3.07
N ASP A 77 0.19 -10.76 3.03
CA ASP A 77 -1.09 -11.14 2.45
C ASP A 77 -2.26 -10.71 3.34
N ILE A 78 -3.29 -10.16 2.73
CA ILE A 78 -4.57 -9.80 3.35
C ILE A 78 -5.68 -10.49 2.57
N ASP A 79 -6.51 -11.25 3.27
CA ASP A 79 -7.60 -11.97 2.62
C ASP A 79 -8.56 -11.03 1.89
N TYR A 80 -8.86 -11.38 0.64
CA TYR A 80 -9.81 -10.67 -0.20
C TYR A 80 -10.48 -11.62 -1.20
N LYS A 81 -11.81 -11.67 -1.15
CA LYS A 81 -12.61 -12.41 -2.12
C LYS A 81 -13.00 -11.50 -3.28
N PHE A 82 -12.62 -11.85 -4.47
CA PHE A 82 -12.92 -11.10 -5.70
C PHE A 82 -13.25 -12.04 -6.86
N LYS A 83 -14.01 -11.55 -7.83
CA LYS A 83 -14.38 -12.34 -9.04
C LYS A 83 -13.30 -12.21 -10.12
N LYS A 84 -12.94 -10.99 -10.48
CA LYS A 84 -11.93 -10.67 -11.51
C LYS A 84 -11.16 -9.40 -11.13
N PRO A 85 -9.89 -9.25 -11.55
CA PRO A 85 -9.12 -8.04 -11.32
C PRO A 85 -9.66 -6.87 -12.17
N PHE A 86 -9.45 -5.64 -11.69
CA PHE A 86 -9.88 -4.41 -12.36
C PHE A 86 -11.38 -4.36 -12.65
N SER A 87 -12.16 -4.76 -11.66
CA SER A 87 -13.62 -4.64 -11.68
C SER A 87 -14.05 -3.21 -11.35
N LYS A 88 -15.36 -2.94 -11.40
CA LYS A 88 -15.90 -1.65 -10.98
C LYS A 88 -15.67 -1.43 -9.48
N ILE A 89 -15.25 -0.20 -9.12
CA ILE A 89 -15.08 0.21 -7.73
C ILE A 89 -16.44 0.20 -7.03
N SER A 90 -16.50 -0.41 -5.85
CA SER A 90 -17.73 -0.55 -5.07
C SER A 90 -17.43 -0.71 -3.58
N SER A 91 -18.46 -0.76 -2.76
CA SER A 91 -18.33 -0.99 -1.31
C SER A 91 -17.86 -2.41 -0.95
N SER A 92 -17.84 -3.36 -1.90
CA SER A 92 -17.42 -4.74 -1.66
C SER A 92 -15.94 -4.86 -1.26
N SER A 93 -15.10 -3.88 -1.63
CA SER A 93 -13.68 -3.80 -1.25
C SER A 93 -13.42 -3.19 0.13
N ASN A 94 -14.42 -2.56 0.77
CA ASN A 94 -14.21 -1.78 1.99
C ASN A 94 -13.56 -2.57 3.12
N LYS A 95 -14.03 -3.80 3.38
CA LYS A 95 -13.48 -4.65 4.44
C LYS A 95 -12.01 -5.01 4.18
N TYR A 96 -11.67 -5.30 2.95
CA TYR A 96 -10.28 -5.55 2.54
C TYR A 96 -9.40 -4.32 2.72
N ILE A 97 -9.86 -3.15 2.26
CA ILE A 97 -9.12 -1.88 2.40
C ILE A 97 -8.89 -1.59 3.88
N GLU A 98 -9.93 -1.70 4.71
CA GLU A 98 -9.83 -1.47 6.16
C GLU A 98 -8.84 -2.43 6.82
N SER A 99 -8.90 -3.72 6.51
CA SER A 99 -7.97 -4.72 7.04
C SER A 99 -6.53 -4.45 6.62
N SER A 100 -6.32 -4.02 5.37
CA SER A 100 -5.00 -3.66 4.85
C SER A 100 -4.41 -2.45 5.60
N PHE A 101 -5.21 -1.39 5.80
CA PHE A 101 -4.77 -0.24 6.59
C PHE A 101 -4.52 -0.59 8.05
N LYS A 102 -5.44 -1.30 8.71
CA LYS A 102 -5.24 -1.75 10.10
C LYS A 102 -3.93 -2.50 10.27
N LYS A 103 -3.66 -3.46 9.37
CA LYS A 103 -2.41 -4.23 9.40
C LYS A 103 -1.19 -3.33 9.22
N ALA A 104 -1.20 -2.45 8.22
CA ALA A 104 -0.09 -1.54 7.96
C ALA A 104 0.16 -0.58 9.13
N LEU A 105 -0.88 0.05 9.67
CA LEU A 105 -0.76 1.00 10.79
C LEU A 105 -0.30 0.31 12.08
N GLN A 106 -0.74 -0.94 12.33
CA GLN A 106 -0.22 -1.76 13.42
C GLN A 106 1.28 -2.02 13.26
N LEU A 107 1.71 -2.39 12.06
CA LEU A 107 3.13 -2.64 11.76
C LEU A 107 3.99 -1.38 11.91
N ILE A 108 3.47 -0.22 11.50
CA ILE A 108 4.10 1.09 11.72
C ILE A 108 4.33 1.32 13.20
N LYS A 109 3.29 1.13 14.01
CA LYS A 109 3.33 1.37 15.46
C LYS A 109 4.34 0.45 16.16
N VAL A 110 4.27 -0.86 15.87
CA VAL A 110 5.09 -1.88 16.54
C VAL A 110 6.57 -1.78 16.11
N ASN A 111 6.82 -1.57 14.82
CA ASN A 111 8.18 -1.61 14.27
C ASN A 111 8.79 -0.22 14.06
N LYS A 112 8.15 0.85 14.53
CA LYS A 112 8.60 2.24 14.41
C LYS A 112 8.96 2.63 12.98
N ILE A 113 8.16 2.17 11.99
CA ILE A 113 8.35 2.51 10.59
C ILE A 113 7.80 3.91 10.36
N SER A 114 8.57 4.78 9.72
CA SER A 114 8.20 6.19 9.51
C SER A 114 7.62 6.49 8.12
N LYS A 115 7.60 5.51 7.21
CA LYS A 115 7.21 5.75 5.82
C LYS A 115 6.08 4.82 5.39
N LEU A 116 4.97 5.43 5.00
CA LEU A 116 3.80 4.77 4.44
C LEU A 116 3.44 5.42 3.10
N ILE A 117 3.25 4.60 2.08
CA ILE A 117 2.65 4.99 0.81
C ILE A 117 1.30 4.29 0.74
N ASN A 118 0.25 5.02 0.46
CA ASN A 118 -1.06 4.44 0.23
C ASN A 118 -1.48 4.59 -1.24
N GLY A 119 -2.04 3.53 -1.79
CA GLY A 119 -2.76 3.56 -3.05
C GLY A 119 -4.06 4.36 -2.94
N PRO A 120 -4.72 4.60 -4.07
CA PRO A 120 -6.00 5.32 -4.09
C PRO A 120 -7.05 4.64 -3.22
N ILE A 121 -7.96 5.42 -2.67
CA ILE A 121 -9.15 4.95 -1.97
C ILE A 121 -10.38 5.68 -2.49
N SER A 122 -11.52 5.03 -2.46
CA SER A 122 -12.78 5.70 -2.79
C SER A 122 -13.31 6.45 -1.57
N LYS A 123 -13.31 7.78 -1.63
CA LYS A 123 -13.94 8.61 -0.59
C LYS A 123 -15.41 8.25 -0.40
N LYS A 124 -16.14 8.02 -1.50
CA LYS A 124 -17.57 7.67 -1.49
C LYS A 124 -17.84 6.36 -0.75
N TYR A 125 -17.08 5.30 -1.08
CA TYR A 125 -17.35 3.96 -0.57
C TYR A 125 -16.60 3.66 0.72
N PHE A 126 -15.32 3.98 0.82
CA PHE A 126 -14.49 3.63 1.97
C PHE A 126 -14.63 4.62 3.13
N LEU A 127 -14.41 5.92 2.89
CA LEU A 127 -14.45 6.91 3.98
C LEU A 127 -15.86 7.27 4.45
N LYS A 128 -16.89 7.01 3.62
CA LYS A 128 -18.33 7.17 3.95
C LYS A 128 -18.66 8.51 4.61
N LYS A 129 -18.02 9.60 4.20
CA LYS A 129 -18.13 10.95 4.80
C LYS A 129 -17.68 11.04 6.28
N LYS A 130 -17.16 9.98 6.88
CA LYS A 130 -16.63 10.02 8.26
C LYS A 130 -15.32 10.80 8.34
N TYR A 131 -14.50 10.72 7.29
CA TYR A 131 -13.23 11.42 7.17
C TYR A 131 -13.18 12.19 5.84
N LEU A 132 -12.56 13.38 5.85
CA LEU A 132 -12.37 14.19 4.65
C LEU A 132 -11.37 13.54 3.68
N GLY A 133 -10.38 12.87 4.23
CA GLY A 133 -9.35 12.16 3.47
C GLY A 133 -8.64 11.07 4.27
N ILE A 134 -7.61 10.50 3.66
CA ILE A 134 -6.81 9.45 4.29
C ILE A 134 -5.93 10.01 5.43
N THR A 135 -5.55 11.26 5.37
CA THR A 135 -4.77 11.93 6.42
C THR A 135 -5.52 11.91 7.74
N GLU A 136 -6.78 12.30 7.74
CA GLU A 136 -7.63 12.31 8.93
C GLU A 136 -7.88 10.89 9.45
N TYR A 137 -8.08 9.92 8.56
CA TYR A 137 -8.24 8.52 8.93
C TYR A 137 -6.98 7.97 9.65
N ILE A 138 -5.78 8.28 9.14
CA ILE A 138 -4.51 7.85 9.76
C ILE A 138 -4.29 8.60 11.07
N SER A 139 -4.57 9.90 11.11
CA SER A 139 -4.43 10.73 12.31
C SER A 139 -5.29 10.24 13.46
N ASP A 140 -6.54 9.88 13.17
CA ASP A 140 -7.48 9.31 14.14
C ASP A 140 -6.97 7.99 14.71
N TYR A 141 -6.43 7.10 13.86
CA TYR A 141 -5.84 5.84 14.30
C TYR A 141 -4.70 6.04 15.30
N PHE A 142 -3.83 7.02 15.08
CA PHE A 142 -2.71 7.34 15.98
C PHE A 142 -3.09 8.32 17.10
N LYS A 143 -4.34 8.78 17.17
CA LYS A 143 -4.82 9.79 18.12
C LYS A 143 -3.94 11.06 18.09
N LYS A 144 -3.55 11.50 16.91
CA LYS A 144 -2.75 12.72 16.69
C LYS A 144 -3.66 13.85 16.21
N LYS A 145 -3.61 15.01 16.91
CA LYS A 145 -4.38 16.21 16.56
C LYS A 145 -3.62 17.13 15.61
N ASN A 146 -2.31 17.22 15.78
CA ASN A 146 -1.45 18.12 15.01
C ASN A 146 -0.86 17.36 13.83
N THR A 147 -1.61 17.30 12.72
CA THR A 147 -1.17 16.74 11.45
C THR A 147 -1.28 17.80 10.37
N CYS A 148 -0.32 17.84 9.47
CA CYS A 148 -0.34 18.72 8.33
C CYS A 148 -0.20 17.94 7.03
N MET A 149 -0.70 18.49 5.94
CA MET A 149 -0.47 18.02 4.58
C MET A 149 0.58 18.93 3.95
N LEU A 150 1.65 18.33 3.43
CA LEU A 150 2.65 19.04 2.65
C LEU A 150 2.49 18.65 1.19
N ILE A 151 2.19 19.61 0.34
CA ILE A 151 2.25 19.45 -1.11
C ILE A 151 3.63 19.93 -1.54
N PHE A 152 4.47 18.96 -1.95
CA PHE A 152 5.86 19.25 -2.31
C PHE A 152 6.04 19.30 -3.82
N ASN A 153 6.65 20.39 -4.27
CA ASN A 153 7.19 20.53 -5.62
C ASN A 153 8.59 21.18 -5.52
N LYS A 154 9.50 20.88 -6.45
CA LYS A 154 10.87 21.44 -6.44
C LYS A 154 10.91 22.98 -6.48
N LYS A 155 9.87 23.62 -7.03
CA LYS A 155 9.79 25.08 -7.17
C LYS A 155 8.93 25.73 -6.09
N LEU A 156 7.95 25.01 -5.53
CA LEU A 156 7.02 25.52 -4.52
C LEU A 156 6.55 24.37 -3.62
N SER A 157 6.57 24.57 -2.30
CA SER A 157 6.03 23.65 -1.32
C SER A 157 4.97 24.36 -0.47
N VAL A 158 3.81 23.74 -0.29
CA VAL A 158 2.65 24.29 0.45
C VAL A 158 2.18 23.26 1.48
#